data_6a458c42f39ecc7c33babcef2c593796
#
_entry.id   6a458c42f39ecc7c33babcef2c593796
#
_cell.length_a   1.000
_cell.length_b   1.000
_cell.length_c   1.000
_cell.angle_alpha   90.00
_cell.angle_beta   90.00
_cell.angle_gamma   90.00
#
_symmetry.space_group_name_H-M   'P 1'
#
loop_
_entity.id
_entity.type
_entity.pdbx_description
1 polymer ?
#
loop_
_entity_poly.entity_id
_entity_poly.type
_entity_poly.pdbx_seq_one_letter_code
_entity_poly.pdbx_strand_id
1 'polypeptide(L)'
;MSKTFTGNVNFDFTMVLQDASVADVVAFATRSIAEGKAKPGVPELFADYDDEAKVVFMIKTTFRDQLKSFLQIVHKDTAAAGDGDSFRFSPITVKLEGKA
;
A
#
# COMPACT_ATOMS: atom_id res chain seq x y z
N MET A 1 12.24 13.53 32.10
CA MET A 1 12.43 12.11 31.74
C MET A 1 11.55 11.75 30.56
N SER A 2 12.07 10.97 29.65
CA SER A 2 11.29 10.45 28.53
C SER A 2 10.67 9.09 28.87
N LYS A 3 9.58 8.77 28.21
CA LYS A 3 8.95 7.45 28.27
C LYS A 3 8.86 6.89 26.87
N THR A 4 9.08 5.59 26.73
CA THR A 4 9.00 4.89 25.47
C THR A 4 7.78 3.99 25.45
N PHE A 5 7.00 4.09 24.39
CA PHE A 5 5.86 3.22 24.12
C PHE A 5 6.15 2.43 22.86
N THR A 6 5.93 1.13 22.92
CA THR A 6 6.15 0.23 21.80
C THR A 6 4.87 -0.56 21.56
N GLY A 7 4.48 -0.67 20.32
CA GLY A 7 3.29 -1.43 19.95
C GLY A 7 3.33 -1.90 18.52
N ASN A 8 2.42 -2.78 18.20
CA ASN A 8 2.21 -3.21 16.82
C ASN A 8 0.71 -3.31 16.53
N VAL A 9 0.37 -3.29 15.26
CA VAL A 9 -1.02 -3.42 14.81
C VAL A 9 -1.06 -4.53 13.76
N ASN A 10 -1.94 -5.50 13.99
CA ASN A 10 -2.18 -6.60 13.06
C ASN A 10 -3.68 -6.70 12.80
N PHE A 11 -4.05 -6.92 11.55
CA PHE A 11 -5.42 -7.24 11.18
C PHE A 11 -5.44 -8.08 9.92
N ASP A 12 -6.49 -8.88 9.80
CA ASP A 12 -6.75 -9.66 8.59
C ASP A 12 -7.92 -9.02 7.83
N PHE A 13 -7.91 -9.20 6.52
CA PHE A 13 -9.03 -8.73 5.71
C PHE A 13 -9.30 -9.71 4.58
N THR A 14 -10.56 -9.71 4.12
CA THR A 14 -10.98 -10.48 2.95
C THR A 14 -11.66 -9.53 1.98
N MET A 15 -11.31 -9.64 0.72
CA MET A 15 -11.90 -8.82 -0.33
C MET A 15 -12.44 -9.72 -1.42
N VAL A 16 -13.67 -9.50 -1.82
CA VAL A 16 -14.30 -10.21 -2.93
C VAL A 16 -14.58 -9.21 -4.03
N LEU A 17 -14.02 -9.43 -5.20
CA LEU A 17 -14.24 -8.59 -6.36
C LEU A 17 -14.99 -9.38 -7.44
N GLN A 18 -16.02 -8.77 -8.01
CA GLN A 18 -16.71 -9.32 -9.16
C GLN A 18 -15.85 -9.15 -10.42
N ASP A 19 -16.13 -9.94 -11.46
CA ASP A 19 -15.34 -9.91 -12.70
C ASP A 19 -15.27 -8.51 -13.30
N ALA A 20 -16.36 -7.75 -13.26
CA ALA A 20 -16.37 -6.38 -13.77
C ALA A 20 -15.42 -5.47 -12.98
N SER A 21 -15.34 -5.66 -11.66
CA SER A 21 -14.43 -4.88 -10.82
C SER A 21 -12.97 -5.24 -11.08
N VAL A 22 -12.69 -6.51 -11.28
CA VAL A 22 -11.34 -6.97 -11.66
C VAL A 22 -10.92 -6.32 -12.98
N ALA A 23 -11.82 -6.34 -13.98
CA ALA A 23 -11.56 -5.72 -15.27
C ALA A 23 -11.29 -4.21 -15.14
N ASP A 24 -12.03 -3.52 -14.28
CA ASP A 24 -11.85 -2.09 -14.02
C ASP A 24 -10.48 -1.78 -13.41
N VAL A 25 -10.04 -2.58 -12.45
CA VAL A 25 -8.72 -2.42 -11.82
C VAL A 25 -7.61 -2.63 -12.85
N VAL A 26 -7.72 -3.67 -13.66
CA VAL A 26 -6.73 -3.96 -14.72
C VAL A 26 -6.70 -2.83 -15.75
N ALA A 27 -7.86 -2.33 -16.16
CA ALA A 27 -7.95 -1.21 -17.10
C ALA A 27 -7.32 0.06 -16.54
N PHE A 28 -7.54 0.35 -15.26
CA PHE A 28 -6.93 1.49 -14.59
C PHE A 28 -5.40 1.36 -14.57
N ALA A 29 -4.88 0.20 -14.22
CA ALA A 29 -3.44 -0.06 -14.18
C ALA A 29 -2.81 0.10 -15.58
N THR A 30 -3.45 -0.47 -16.60
CA THR A 30 -2.99 -0.37 -17.98
C THR A 30 -2.95 1.09 -18.44
N ARG A 31 -3.98 1.85 -18.14
CA ARG A 31 -4.05 3.27 -18.48
C ARG A 31 -2.97 4.08 -17.76
N SER A 32 -2.75 3.81 -16.47
CA SER A 32 -1.70 4.51 -15.70
C SER A 32 -0.31 4.27 -16.27
N ILE A 33 -0.03 3.05 -16.74
CA ILE A 33 1.24 2.73 -17.41
C ILE A 33 1.34 3.50 -18.72
N ALA A 34 0.28 3.50 -19.54
CA ALA A 34 0.27 4.17 -20.82
C ALA A 34 0.44 5.69 -20.67
N GLU A 35 -0.05 6.28 -19.59
CA GLU A 35 0.07 7.71 -19.31
C GLU A 35 1.38 8.07 -18.59
N GLY A 36 2.27 7.11 -18.35
CA GLY A 36 3.54 7.34 -17.67
C GLY A 36 3.42 7.61 -16.18
N LYS A 37 2.31 7.26 -15.55
CA LYS A 37 2.07 7.50 -14.13
C LYS A 37 2.53 6.37 -13.23
N ALA A 38 2.94 5.23 -13.80
CA ALA A 38 3.41 4.09 -13.04
C ALA A 38 4.82 4.33 -12.52
N LYS A 39 5.11 3.77 -11.34
CA LYS A 39 6.45 3.83 -10.77
C LYS A 39 7.44 3.07 -11.66
N PRO A 40 8.74 3.45 -11.63
CA PRO A 40 9.75 2.71 -12.38
C PRO A 40 9.74 1.22 -12.05
N GLY A 41 9.86 0.38 -13.08
CA GLY A 41 9.85 -1.08 -12.95
C GLY A 41 8.46 -1.72 -13.01
N VAL A 42 7.39 -0.98 -12.79
CA VAL A 42 6.02 -1.51 -12.82
C VAL A 42 5.60 -1.99 -14.21
N PRO A 43 5.86 -1.24 -15.31
CA PRO A 43 5.50 -1.73 -16.64
C PRO A 43 6.13 -3.08 -16.97
N GLU A 44 7.37 -3.29 -16.59
CA GLU A 44 8.10 -4.53 -16.84
C GLU A 44 7.51 -5.69 -16.03
N LEU A 45 7.14 -5.45 -14.77
CA LEU A 45 6.49 -6.47 -13.96
C LEU A 45 5.12 -6.85 -14.53
N PHE A 46 4.34 -5.87 -14.97
CA PHE A 46 2.99 -6.12 -15.49
C PHE A 46 3.01 -6.89 -16.80
N ALA A 47 4.09 -6.82 -17.59
CA ALA A 47 4.21 -7.59 -18.82
C ALA A 47 4.10 -9.10 -18.57
N ASP A 48 4.56 -9.58 -17.40
CA ASP A 48 4.57 -10.99 -17.03
C ASP A 48 3.39 -11.41 -16.15
N TYR A 49 2.53 -10.45 -15.72
CA TYR A 49 1.45 -10.72 -14.81
C TYR A 49 0.15 -11.04 -15.56
N ASP A 50 -0.58 -12.04 -15.06
CA ASP A 50 -1.97 -12.21 -15.44
C ASP A 50 -2.85 -11.17 -14.73
N ASP A 51 -4.15 -11.17 -15.03
CA ASP A 51 -5.07 -10.18 -14.45
C ASP A 51 -5.15 -10.28 -12.94
N GLU A 52 -5.16 -11.49 -12.39
CA GLU A 52 -5.20 -11.69 -10.94
C GLU A 52 -3.96 -11.13 -10.26
N ALA A 53 -2.78 -11.37 -10.81
CA ALA A 53 -1.53 -10.84 -10.27
C ALA A 53 -1.49 -9.30 -10.33
N LYS A 54 -2.03 -8.70 -11.39
CA LYS A 54 -2.14 -7.25 -11.50
C LYS A 54 -3.05 -6.67 -10.41
N VAL A 55 -4.18 -7.30 -10.15
CA VAL A 55 -5.11 -6.87 -9.09
C VAL A 55 -4.45 -6.98 -7.72
N VAL A 56 -3.79 -8.11 -7.43
CA VAL A 56 -3.06 -8.30 -6.16
C VAL A 56 -2.03 -7.20 -5.97
N PHE A 57 -1.24 -6.92 -6.99
CA PHE A 57 -0.23 -5.86 -6.93
C PHE A 57 -0.85 -4.49 -6.62
N MET A 58 -1.94 -4.13 -7.32
CA MET A 58 -2.59 -2.84 -7.15
C MET A 58 -3.16 -2.67 -5.74
N ILE A 59 -3.81 -3.70 -5.22
CA ILE A 59 -4.39 -3.66 -3.88
C ILE A 59 -3.30 -3.55 -2.82
N LYS A 60 -2.26 -4.37 -2.90
CA LYS A 60 -1.14 -4.33 -1.94
C LYS A 60 -0.48 -2.95 -1.92
N THR A 61 -0.22 -2.40 -3.09
CA THR A 61 0.42 -1.09 -3.21
C THR A 61 -0.47 0.01 -2.62
N THR A 62 -1.77 -0.04 -2.90
CA THR A 62 -2.72 0.94 -2.37
C THR A 62 -2.78 0.90 -0.84
N PHE A 63 -2.91 -0.28 -0.26
CA PHE A 63 -2.92 -0.43 1.21
C PHE A 63 -1.63 0.07 1.83
N ARG A 64 -0.49 -0.33 1.29
CA ARG A 64 0.80 0.07 1.80
C ARG A 64 0.98 1.59 1.76
N ASP A 65 0.64 2.21 0.64
CA ASP A 65 0.81 3.65 0.46
C ASP A 65 -0.12 4.46 1.36
N GLN A 66 -1.36 4.01 1.57
CA GLN A 66 -2.30 4.66 2.46
C GLN A 66 -1.86 4.56 3.92
N LEU A 67 -1.44 3.38 4.36
CA LEU A 67 -0.93 3.19 5.72
C LEU A 67 0.34 4.01 5.96
N LYS A 68 1.24 4.03 5.00
CA LYS A 68 2.46 4.82 5.08
C LYS A 68 2.15 6.31 5.20
N SER A 69 1.20 6.81 4.41
CA SER A 69 0.79 8.22 4.47
C SER A 69 0.23 8.57 5.83
N PHE A 70 -0.61 7.72 6.40
CA PHE A 70 -1.15 7.92 7.75
C PHE A 70 -0.04 7.97 8.80
N LEU A 71 0.89 7.03 8.75
CA LEU A 71 1.98 6.97 9.71
C LEU A 71 2.94 8.15 9.58
N GLN A 72 3.14 8.66 8.37
CA GLN A 72 3.93 9.86 8.15
C GLN A 72 3.28 11.11 8.76
N ILE A 73 1.96 11.19 8.75
CA ILE A 73 1.23 12.26 9.43
C ILE A 73 1.45 12.19 10.94
N VAL A 74 1.34 10.99 11.53
CA VAL A 74 1.60 10.80 12.97
C VAL A 74 3.03 11.20 13.33
N HIS A 75 4.01 10.81 12.51
CA HIS A 75 5.41 11.17 12.71
C HIS A 75 5.59 12.68 12.72
N LYS A 76 5.00 13.37 11.75
CA LYS A 76 5.10 14.82 11.61
C LYS A 76 4.44 15.54 12.78
N ASP A 77 3.25 15.12 13.17
CA ASP A 77 2.50 15.72 14.28
C ASP A 77 3.24 15.52 15.61
N THR A 78 3.83 14.36 15.83
CA THR A 78 4.60 14.07 17.04
C THR A 78 5.84 14.96 17.12
N ALA A 79 6.57 15.11 16.03
CA ALA A 79 7.75 15.96 15.98
C ALA A 79 7.41 17.44 16.22
N ALA A 80 6.25 17.89 15.78
CA ALA A 80 5.81 19.28 15.95
C ALA A 80 5.24 19.58 17.34
N ALA A 81 4.79 18.56 18.07
CA ALA A 81 4.05 18.72 19.32
C ALA A 81 4.94 18.95 20.55
N GLY A 82 6.20 18.49 20.53
CA GLY A 82 7.02 18.61 21.74
C GLY A 82 8.50 18.45 21.46
N ASP A 83 9.30 19.03 22.37
CA ASP A 83 10.75 18.99 22.30
C ASP A 83 11.27 17.57 22.56
N GLY A 84 11.88 16.98 21.56
CA GLY A 84 12.45 15.64 21.67
C GLY A 84 11.46 14.50 21.52
N ASP A 85 10.20 14.78 21.29
CA ASP A 85 9.23 13.73 20.98
C ASP A 85 9.52 13.14 19.59
N SER A 86 9.36 11.84 19.49
CA SER A 86 9.58 11.15 18.21
C SER A 86 8.62 9.98 18.02
N PHE A 87 8.32 9.71 16.78
CA PHE A 87 7.58 8.54 16.36
C PHE A 87 8.30 7.89 15.19
N ARG A 88 8.55 6.60 15.29
CA ARG A 88 9.19 5.84 14.22
C ARG A 88 8.39 4.58 13.97
N PHE A 89 8.39 4.12 12.73
CA PHE A 89 7.70 2.90 12.33
C PHE A 89 8.59 2.08 11.39
N SER A 90 8.41 0.77 11.45
CA SER A 90 9.09 -0.15 10.54
C SER A 90 8.48 -0.09 9.14
N PRO A 91 9.17 -0.59 8.10
CA PRO A 91 8.57 -0.71 6.78
C PRO A 91 7.27 -1.50 6.82
N ILE A 92 6.29 -1.05 6.03
CA ILE A 92 4.97 -1.67 5.98
C ILE A 92 4.99 -2.81 4.98
N THR A 93 4.54 -3.98 5.42
CA THR A 93 4.39 -5.16 4.56
C THR A 93 2.92 -5.52 4.48
N VAL A 94 2.40 -5.67 3.27
CA VAL A 94 1.05 -6.14 3.01
C VAL A 94 1.15 -7.49 2.32
N LYS A 95 0.50 -8.50 2.88
CA LYS A 95 0.40 -9.82 2.27
C LYS A 95 -0.99 -9.99 1.70
N LEU A 96 -1.07 -10.39 0.46
CA LEU A 96 -2.33 -10.62 -0.22
C LEU A 96 -2.13 -11.72 -1.25
N GLU A 97 -3.01 -12.71 -1.21
CA GLU A 97 -3.00 -13.82 -2.17
C GLU A 97 -4.33 -13.85 -2.91
N GLY A 98 -4.26 -13.99 -4.24
CA GLY A 98 -5.43 -14.25 -5.03
C GLY A 98 -5.82 -15.73 -4.91
N LYS A 99 -7.12 -15.99 -4.84
CA LYS A 99 -7.66 -17.34 -4.89
C LYS A 99 -8.75 -17.40 -5.94
N ALA A 100 -8.57 -18.33 -6.85
CA ALA A 100 -9.55 -18.56 -7.89
C ALA A 100 -10.83 -19.17 -7.30
#